data_3d103d966c16c68ac0dbfff8556c8490
#
_entry.id   3d103d966c16c68ac0dbfff8556c8490
#
_cell.length_a   1.000
_cell.length_b   1.000
_cell.length_c   1.000
_cell.angle_alpha   90.00
_cell.angle_beta   90.00
_cell.angle_gamma   90.00
#
_symmetry.space_group_name_H-M   'P 1'
#
loop_
_entity.id
_entity.type
_entity.pdbx_description
1 polymer ?
#
loop_
_entity_poly.entity_id
_entity_poly.type
_entity_poly.pdbx_seq_one_letter_code
_entity_poly.pdbx_strand_id
1 'polypeptide(L)'
;VVDSTNRYAADAARAGASEGLVVVAEEQTAGRGRLGRTWVAPRGAALLCSILLRPRLAPGDLHLVPTVVALAAADAAGEVGGVAVALKWPNDLVAGDEKLGGILAEVVVSDPPGERAALVVGVGLNLEASGVRARLAGTGPGVGAVAVTGLAE
;
A
#
# COMPACT_ATOMS: atom_id res chain seq x y z
N VAL A 1 -2.90 -15.39 -4.64
CA VAL A 1 -1.57 -14.91 -5.06
C VAL A 1 -1.72 -14.11 -6.33
N VAL A 2 -1.13 -12.94 -6.38
CA VAL A 2 -1.07 -12.06 -7.56
C VAL A 2 0.36 -11.54 -7.73
N ASP A 3 0.69 -10.93 -8.87
CA ASP A 3 1.96 -10.22 -9.02
C ASP A 3 1.99 -8.94 -8.16
N SER A 4 0.93 -8.11 -8.26
CA SER A 4 0.73 -6.93 -7.45
C SER A 4 -0.76 -6.56 -7.41
N THR A 5 -1.29 -6.27 -6.22
CA THR A 5 -2.67 -5.79 -6.05
C THR A 5 -2.89 -4.46 -6.77
N ASN A 6 -1.89 -3.56 -6.75
CA ASN A 6 -1.95 -2.30 -7.49
C ASN A 6 -2.05 -2.54 -9.00
N ARG A 7 -1.24 -3.46 -9.53
CA ARG A 7 -1.26 -3.77 -10.96
C ARG A 7 -2.61 -4.35 -11.37
N TYR A 8 -3.10 -5.32 -10.60
CA TYR A 8 -4.41 -5.91 -10.85
C TYR A 8 -5.53 -4.85 -10.83
N ALA A 9 -5.55 -3.97 -9.83
CA ALA A 9 -6.53 -2.90 -9.73
C ALA A 9 -6.40 -1.89 -10.89
N ALA A 10 -5.18 -1.58 -11.33
CA ALA A 10 -4.94 -0.69 -12.45
C ALA A 10 -5.42 -1.29 -13.78
N ASP A 11 -5.20 -2.58 -14.00
CA ASP A 11 -5.68 -3.29 -15.20
C ASP A 11 -7.21 -3.38 -15.19
N ALA A 12 -7.83 -3.65 -14.03
CA ALA A 12 -9.27 -3.60 -13.87
C ALA A 12 -9.84 -2.19 -14.14
N ALA A 13 -9.16 -1.12 -13.68
CA ALA A 13 -9.56 0.26 -13.93
C ALA A 13 -9.54 0.59 -15.43
N ARG A 14 -8.53 0.12 -16.19
CA ARG A 14 -8.44 0.27 -17.66
C ARG A 14 -9.53 -0.51 -18.37
N ALA A 15 -9.95 -1.65 -17.80
CA ALA A 15 -11.07 -2.45 -18.29
C ALA A 15 -12.44 -1.89 -17.89
N GLY A 16 -12.51 -0.70 -17.27
CA GLY A 16 -13.77 -0.03 -16.94
C GLY A 16 -14.33 -0.36 -15.55
N ALA A 17 -13.54 -0.95 -14.64
CA ALA A 17 -14.02 -1.19 -13.28
C ALA A 17 -14.45 0.11 -12.59
N SER A 18 -15.53 0.03 -11.81
CA SER A 18 -16.09 1.15 -11.05
C SER A 18 -15.21 1.54 -9.87
N GLU A 19 -15.33 2.80 -9.45
CA GLU A 19 -14.78 3.28 -8.18
C GLU A 19 -15.25 2.40 -7.02
N GLY A 20 -14.38 2.22 -6.04
CA GLY A 20 -14.65 1.38 -4.86
C GLY A 20 -14.22 -0.08 -5.02
N LEU A 21 -13.66 -0.48 -6.18
CA LEU A 21 -13.04 -1.81 -6.29
C LEU A 21 -11.90 -1.93 -5.26
N VAL A 22 -11.97 -2.99 -4.46
CA VAL A 22 -10.91 -3.37 -3.52
C VAL A 22 -10.32 -4.70 -3.94
N VAL A 23 -9.01 -4.74 -4.10
CA VAL A 23 -8.24 -5.95 -4.43
C VAL A 23 -7.40 -6.33 -3.21
N VAL A 24 -7.58 -7.54 -2.71
CA VAL A 24 -6.82 -8.08 -1.57
C VAL A 24 -6.10 -9.35 -2.00
N ALA A 25 -4.88 -9.53 -1.54
CA ALA A 25 -4.11 -10.75 -1.79
C ALA A 25 -3.38 -11.21 -0.51
N GLU A 26 -3.21 -12.52 -0.39
CA GLU A 26 -2.39 -13.12 0.68
C GLU A 26 -0.89 -13.05 0.39
N GLU A 27 -0.53 -12.91 -0.89
CA GLU A 27 0.86 -12.88 -1.34
C GLU A 27 0.98 -12.11 -2.64
N GLN A 28 2.06 -11.35 -2.78
CA GLN A 28 2.48 -10.70 -4.02
C GLN A 28 3.84 -11.24 -4.48
N THR A 29 3.93 -11.69 -5.74
CA THR A 29 5.19 -12.19 -6.32
C THR A 29 6.07 -11.05 -6.85
N ALA A 30 5.48 -9.89 -7.12
CA ALA A 30 6.16 -8.68 -7.58
C ALA A 30 5.59 -7.43 -6.89
N GLY A 31 5.53 -7.46 -5.55
CA GLY A 31 5.06 -6.35 -4.74
C GLY A 31 5.91 -5.08 -4.95
N ARG A 32 5.26 -3.92 -4.99
CA ARG A 32 5.87 -2.66 -5.39
C ARG A 32 5.83 -1.63 -4.27
N GLY A 33 6.93 -0.90 -4.14
CA GLY A 33 7.07 0.29 -3.32
C GLY A 33 7.45 1.51 -4.15
N ARG A 34 7.59 2.66 -3.52
CA ARG A 34 8.00 3.91 -4.19
C ARG A 34 9.44 3.81 -4.72
N LEU A 35 9.71 4.59 -5.77
CA LEU A 35 11.05 4.72 -6.38
C LEU A 35 11.65 3.38 -6.82
N GLY A 36 10.81 2.46 -7.32
CA GLY A 36 11.26 1.15 -7.80
C GLY A 36 11.62 0.15 -6.70
N ARG A 37 11.37 0.47 -5.44
CA ARG A 37 11.58 -0.48 -4.34
C ARG A 37 10.58 -1.63 -4.43
N THR A 38 10.98 -2.78 -3.93
CA THR A 38 10.11 -3.95 -3.83
C THR A 38 9.43 -3.96 -2.44
N TRP A 39 8.13 -4.27 -2.43
CA TRP A 39 7.42 -4.64 -1.21
C TRP A 39 7.46 -6.15 -1.05
N VAL A 40 7.98 -6.61 0.07
CA VAL A 40 8.17 -8.05 0.33
C VAL A 40 7.47 -8.41 1.63
N ALA A 41 6.58 -9.40 1.57
CA ALA A 41 5.98 -10.02 2.74
C ALA A 41 5.75 -11.50 2.45
N PRO A 42 5.96 -12.40 3.42
CA PRO A 42 5.54 -13.78 3.31
C PRO A 42 4.01 -13.88 3.19
N ARG A 43 3.54 -14.99 2.67
CA ARG A 43 2.11 -15.27 2.58
C ARG A 43 1.43 -15.12 3.95
N GLY A 44 0.37 -14.31 4.01
CA GLY A 44 -0.41 -14.08 5.24
C GLY A 44 0.23 -13.14 6.26
N ALA A 45 1.51 -12.76 6.11
CA ALA A 45 2.21 -11.91 7.08
C ALA A 45 1.91 -10.41 6.95
N ALA A 46 1.15 -10.01 5.93
CA ALA A 46 0.76 -8.63 5.71
C ALA A 46 -0.62 -8.52 5.08
N LEU A 47 -1.33 -7.45 5.39
CA LEU A 47 -2.44 -6.99 4.58
C LEU A 47 -1.87 -6.38 3.30
N LEU A 48 -2.25 -6.96 2.16
CA LEU A 48 -1.89 -6.48 0.83
C LEU A 48 -3.19 -6.09 0.13
N CYS A 49 -3.47 -4.79 0.10
CA CYS A 49 -4.74 -4.26 -0.37
C CYS A 49 -4.50 -3.11 -1.35
N SER A 50 -5.35 -3.01 -2.38
CA SER A 50 -5.37 -1.86 -3.29
C SER A 50 -6.81 -1.42 -3.55
N ILE A 51 -7.04 -0.11 -3.54
CA ILE A 51 -8.34 0.51 -3.68
C ILE A 51 -8.33 1.37 -4.95
N LEU A 52 -9.34 1.20 -5.81
CA LEU A 52 -9.56 2.05 -6.97
C LEU A 52 -10.45 3.23 -6.60
N LEU A 53 -9.93 4.43 -6.77
CA LEU A 53 -10.61 5.69 -6.49
C LEU A 53 -10.71 6.56 -7.75
N ARG A 54 -11.79 7.35 -7.87
CA ARG A 54 -11.99 8.36 -8.92
C ARG A 54 -12.36 9.70 -8.30
N PRO A 55 -11.44 10.33 -7.55
CA PRO A 55 -11.74 11.52 -6.75
C PRO A 55 -12.14 12.70 -7.65
N ARG A 56 -13.07 13.52 -7.13
CA ARG A 56 -13.48 14.79 -7.75
C ARG A 56 -12.56 15.92 -7.29
N LEU A 57 -11.27 15.79 -7.59
CA LEU A 57 -10.23 16.76 -7.21
C LEU A 57 -9.58 17.36 -8.46
N ALA A 58 -9.05 18.56 -8.31
CA ALA A 58 -8.18 19.13 -9.34
C ALA A 58 -6.92 18.26 -9.48
N PRO A 59 -6.31 18.19 -10.68
CA PRO A 59 -5.10 17.37 -10.88
C PRO A 59 -3.96 17.69 -9.89
N GLY A 60 -3.83 18.95 -9.48
CA GLY A 60 -2.83 19.41 -8.49
C GLY A 60 -3.06 18.86 -7.08
N ASP A 61 -4.30 18.46 -6.76
CA ASP A 61 -4.70 18.01 -5.41
C ASP A 61 -4.72 16.48 -5.28
N LEU A 62 -4.47 15.73 -6.36
CA LEU A 62 -4.49 14.27 -6.34
C LEU A 62 -3.44 13.68 -5.37
N HIS A 63 -2.38 14.43 -5.08
CA HIS A 63 -1.35 14.04 -4.11
C HIS A 63 -1.86 13.95 -2.66
N LEU A 64 -3.04 14.52 -2.35
CA LEU A 64 -3.68 14.42 -1.04
C LEU A 64 -4.33 13.05 -0.80
N VAL A 65 -4.75 12.37 -1.86
CA VAL A 65 -5.47 11.09 -1.76
C VAL A 65 -4.67 10.02 -1.01
N PRO A 66 -3.38 9.76 -1.32
CA PRO A 66 -2.60 8.79 -0.56
C PRO A 66 -2.45 9.17 0.92
N THR A 67 -2.44 10.46 1.26
CA THR A 67 -2.39 10.91 2.66
C THR A 67 -3.69 10.59 3.40
N VAL A 68 -4.84 10.82 2.76
CA VAL A 68 -6.15 10.46 3.33
C VAL A 68 -6.25 8.96 3.55
N VAL A 69 -5.82 8.15 2.58
CA VAL A 69 -5.81 6.68 2.73
C VAL A 69 -4.83 6.25 3.83
N ALA A 70 -3.68 6.93 3.96
CA ALA A 70 -2.72 6.64 5.03
C ALA A 70 -3.32 6.94 6.42
N LEU A 71 -4.05 8.05 6.59
CA LEU A 71 -4.74 8.38 7.83
C LEU A 71 -5.80 7.32 8.16
N ALA A 72 -6.65 6.96 7.20
CA ALA A 72 -7.66 5.93 7.38
C ALA A 72 -7.05 4.55 7.74
N ALA A 73 -5.92 4.21 7.10
CA ALA A 73 -5.20 2.97 7.42
C ALA A 73 -4.57 3.01 8.82
N ALA A 74 -4.07 4.18 9.27
CA ALA A 74 -3.54 4.36 10.62
C ALA A 74 -4.65 4.24 11.68
N ASP A 75 -5.80 4.87 11.45
CA ASP A 75 -6.97 4.79 12.34
C ASP A 75 -7.45 3.34 12.46
N ALA A 76 -7.65 2.65 11.32
CA ALA A 76 -8.08 1.25 11.31
C ALA A 76 -7.07 0.31 12.00
N ALA A 77 -5.78 0.53 11.78
CA ALA A 77 -4.73 -0.25 12.44
C ALA A 77 -4.70 0.00 13.95
N GLY A 78 -4.95 1.24 14.39
CA GLY A 78 -5.09 1.59 15.80
C GLY A 78 -6.30 0.93 16.45
N GLU A 79 -7.46 0.95 15.78
CA GLU A 79 -8.69 0.33 16.27
C GLU A 79 -8.59 -1.19 16.38
N VAL A 80 -7.99 -1.85 15.38
CA VAL A 80 -7.91 -3.32 15.31
C VAL A 80 -6.75 -3.86 16.13
N GLY A 81 -5.58 -3.23 16.02
CA GLY A 81 -4.34 -3.71 16.64
C GLY A 81 -4.03 -3.10 18.01
N GLY A 82 -4.76 -2.06 18.43
CA GLY A 82 -4.51 -1.37 19.69
C GLY A 82 -3.18 -0.61 19.73
N VAL A 83 -2.54 -0.36 18.58
CA VAL A 83 -1.25 0.30 18.47
C VAL A 83 -1.40 1.75 18.03
N ALA A 84 -0.61 2.64 18.60
CA ALA A 84 -0.53 4.02 18.14
C ALA A 84 0.26 4.07 16.82
N VAL A 85 -0.42 4.43 15.73
CA VAL A 85 0.17 4.51 14.40
C VAL A 85 0.35 5.97 14.01
N ALA A 86 1.55 6.32 13.54
CA ALA A 86 1.89 7.63 13.02
C ALA A 86 2.25 7.55 11.53
N LEU A 87 2.10 8.68 10.83
CA LEU A 87 2.53 8.82 9.45
C LEU A 87 3.95 9.37 9.39
N LYS A 88 4.84 8.64 8.74
CA LYS A 88 6.18 9.12 8.41
C LYS A 88 6.22 9.49 6.94
N TRP A 89 6.39 10.80 6.71
CA TRP A 89 6.49 11.32 5.35
C TRP A 89 7.54 10.58 4.53
N PRO A 90 7.28 10.28 3.24
CA PRO A 90 6.07 10.68 2.51
C PRO A 90 4.96 9.63 2.45
N ASN A 91 5.15 8.39 2.89
CA ASN A 91 4.21 7.30 2.62
C ASN A 91 4.30 6.11 3.56
N ASP A 92 5.01 6.23 4.66
CA ASP A 92 5.18 5.13 5.61
C ASP A 92 4.24 5.28 6.81
N LEU A 93 3.71 4.17 7.26
CA LEU A 93 3.04 4.01 8.53
C LEU A 93 4.05 3.44 9.53
N VAL A 94 4.12 4.03 10.71
CA VAL A 94 5.07 3.63 11.76
C VAL A 94 4.36 3.44 13.09
N ALA A 95 4.83 2.47 13.89
CA ALA A 95 4.51 2.33 15.29
C ALA A 95 5.81 2.50 16.08
N GLY A 96 5.87 3.53 16.93
CA GLY A 96 7.16 3.99 17.46
C GLY A 96 8.12 4.39 16.34
N ASP A 97 9.32 3.84 16.38
CA ASP A 97 10.36 4.09 15.36
C ASP A 97 10.39 3.03 14.24
N GLU A 98 9.53 2.02 14.31
CA GLU A 98 9.54 0.89 13.40
C GLU A 98 8.47 1.01 12.31
N LYS A 99 8.80 0.56 11.10
CA LYS A 99 7.88 0.58 9.96
C LYS A 99 6.82 -0.51 10.11
N LEU A 100 5.57 -0.08 10.23
CA LEU A 100 4.39 -0.93 10.25
C LEU A 100 3.84 -1.17 8.84
N GLY A 101 3.93 -0.18 7.95
CA GLY A 101 3.33 -0.28 6.63
C GLY A 101 3.76 0.80 5.66
N GLY A 102 3.13 0.82 4.50
CA GLY A 102 3.35 1.84 3.50
C GLY A 102 2.22 1.97 2.49
N ILE A 103 2.11 3.15 1.92
CA ILE A 103 1.09 3.52 0.93
C ILE A 103 1.76 3.76 -0.42
N LEU A 104 1.18 3.23 -1.49
CA LEU A 104 1.63 3.47 -2.86
C LEU A 104 0.46 3.87 -3.74
N ALA A 105 0.39 5.13 -4.15
CA ALA A 105 -0.61 5.60 -5.09
C ALA A 105 -0.05 5.69 -6.51
N GLU A 106 -0.85 5.27 -7.48
CA GLU A 106 -0.54 5.30 -8.90
C GLU A 106 -1.73 5.86 -9.68
N VAL A 107 -1.46 6.83 -10.53
CA VAL A 107 -2.47 7.37 -11.43
C VAL A 107 -2.62 6.41 -12.62
N VAL A 108 -3.82 5.94 -12.84
CA VAL A 108 -4.18 5.20 -14.04
C VAL A 108 -4.74 6.21 -15.04
N VAL A 109 -4.02 6.41 -16.13
CA VAL A 109 -4.50 7.28 -17.21
C VAL A 109 -5.67 6.59 -17.89
N SER A 110 -6.85 7.21 -17.83
CA SER A 110 -8.02 6.75 -18.58
C SER A 110 -7.95 7.25 -20.03
N ASP A 111 -8.29 6.39 -20.97
CA ASP A 111 -8.57 6.73 -22.35
C ASP A 111 -10.10 6.61 -22.53
N PRO A 112 -10.83 7.64 -22.98
CA PRO A 112 -10.37 8.88 -23.60
C PRO A 112 -9.95 9.98 -22.62
N PRO A 113 -9.11 10.96 -23.10
CA PRO A 113 -8.76 12.15 -22.34
C PRO A 113 -10.00 12.96 -21.94
N GLY A 114 -10.09 13.34 -20.67
CA GLY A 114 -11.22 14.13 -20.13
C GLY A 114 -12.06 13.41 -19.09
N GLU A 115 -11.92 12.11 -18.95
CA GLU A 115 -12.46 11.39 -17.80
C GLU A 115 -11.65 11.70 -16.53
N ARG A 116 -12.32 11.54 -15.38
CA ARG A 116 -11.67 11.71 -14.08
C ARG A 116 -10.51 10.72 -13.95
N ALA A 117 -9.38 11.22 -13.46
CA ALA A 117 -8.25 10.38 -13.18
C ALA A 117 -8.66 9.23 -12.23
N ALA A 118 -8.34 8.02 -12.61
CA ALA A 118 -8.42 6.87 -11.72
C ALA A 118 -7.11 6.78 -10.93
N LEU A 119 -7.21 6.66 -9.61
CA LEU A 119 -6.08 6.39 -8.73
C LEU A 119 -6.25 4.99 -8.16
N VAL A 120 -5.17 4.23 -8.23
CA VAL A 120 -5.04 2.99 -7.45
C VAL A 120 -4.15 3.30 -6.26
N VAL A 121 -4.68 3.10 -5.05
CA VAL A 121 -3.93 3.31 -3.82
C VAL A 121 -3.73 1.98 -3.12
N GLY A 122 -2.48 1.52 -3.10
CA GLY A 122 -2.05 0.31 -2.40
C GLY A 122 -1.71 0.61 -0.95
N VAL A 123 -2.16 -0.29 -0.09
CA VAL A 123 -1.85 -0.34 1.33
C VAL A 123 -1.14 -1.65 1.61
N GLY A 124 0.10 -1.59 2.05
CA GLY A 124 0.83 -2.72 2.60
C GLY A 124 0.99 -2.51 4.11
N LEU A 125 0.44 -3.41 4.92
CA LEU A 125 0.51 -3.32 6.37
C LEU A 125 1.00 -4.64 6.94
N ASN A 126 2.08 -4.62 7.70
CA ASN A 126 2.62 -5.82 8.33
C ASN A 126 1.68 -6.27 9.45
N LEU A 127 1.32 -7.54 9.44
CA LEU A 127 0.55 -8.20 10.50
C LEU A 127 1.50 -8.93 11.46
N GLU A 128 2.52 -9.58 10.92
CA GLU A 128 3.54 -10.32 11.66
C GLU A 128 4.95 -9.86 11.25
N ALA A 129 5.64 -9.11 12.12
CA ALA A 129 6.96 -8.59 11.79
C ALA A 129 8.03 -9.68 11.68
N SER A 130 7.94 -10.75 12.46
CA SER A 130 8.91 -11.86 12.44
C SER A 130 9.08 -12.47 11.06
N GLY A 131 7.97 -12.75 10.37
CA GLY A 131 7.98 -13.25 9.00
C GLY A 131 8.55 -12.25 8.00
N VAL A 132 8.19 -10.97 8.14
CA VAL A 132 8.69 -9.88 7.28
C VAL A 132 10.20 -9.66 7.49
N ARG A 133 10.68 -9.63 8.72
CA ARG A 133 12.12 -9.50 9.05
C ARG A 133 12.93 -10.65 8.44
N ALA A 134 12.47 -11.89 8.59
CA ALA A 134 13.13 -13.07 8.03
C ALA A 134 13.24 -12.99 6.50
N ARG A 135 12.20 -12.52 5.83
CA ARG A 135 12.18 -12.38 4.37
C ARG A 135 13.11 -11.26 3.90
N LEU A 136 13.14 -10.12 4.60
CA LEU A 136 14.03 -8.99 4.29
C LEU A 136 15.51 -9.37 4.45
N ALA A 137 15.86 -10.16 5.46
CA ALA A 137 17.23 -10.64 5.68
C ALA A 137 17.74 -11.52 4.52
N GLY A 138 16.85 -12.21 3.80
CA GLY A 138 17.18 -13.04 2.64
C GLY A 138 17.35 -12.28 1.31
N THR A 139 17.09 -10.97 1.26
CA THR A 139 17.05 -10.20 -0.01
C THR A 139 18.37 -9.52 -0.40
N GLY A 140 19.49 -9.77 0.30
CA GLY A 140 20.82 -9.26 -0.05
C GLY A 140 21.06 -7.76 0.29
N PRO A 141 22.30 -7.26 0.11
CA PRO A 141 22.68 -5.89 0.43
C PRO A 141 22.07 -4.91 -0.59
N GLY A 142 21.05 -4.21 -0.21
CA GLY A 142 20.37 -3.20 -1.07
C GLY A 142 18.98 -2.83 -0.56
N VAL A 143 18.37 -3.68 0.22
CA VAL A 143 17.20 -3.33 1.02
C VAL A 143 17.73 -2.73 2.31
N GLY A 144 17.71 -1.40 2.42
CA GLY A 144 18.17 -0.71 3.63
C GLY A 144 17.51 -1.34 4.86
N ALA A 145 18.29 -1.58 5.91
CA ALA A 145 17.82 -2.13 7.17
C ALA A 145 16.80 -1.16 7.79
N VAL A 146 15.52 -1.33 7.41
CA VAL A 146 14.41 -0.62 8.05
C VAL A 146 13.93 -1.54 9.15
N ALA A 147 13.96 -1.07 10.39
CA ALA A 147 13.29 -1.76 11.49
C ALA A 147 11.79 -1.86 11.15
N VAL A 148 11.22 -3.06 11.26
CA VAL A 148 9.82 -3.32 10.92
C VAL A 148 9.11 -3.94 12.11
N THR A 149 7.84 -3.56 12.31
CA THR A 149 6.93 -4.13 13.30
C THR A 149 5.66 -4.65 12.64
N GLY A 150 4.81 -5.34 13.38
CA GLY A 150 3.52 -5.86 12.94
C GLY A 150 2.41 -5.50 13.92
N LEU A 151 1.15 -5.65 13.48
CA LEU A 151 -0.03 -5.38 14.32
C LEU A 151 -0.21 -6.41 15.45
N ALA A 152 0.35 -7.60 15.31
CA ALA A 152 0.20 -8.69 16.25
C ALA A 152 1.35 -8.77 17.29
N GLU A 153 2.20 -7.74 17.37
CA GLU A 153 3.35 -7.65 18.32
C GLU A 153 3.12 -6.61 19.45
#